data_5ec64a89bb935aebbf2ce7e315929546
#
_entry.id   5ec64a89bb935aebbf2ce7e315929546
#
_cell.length_a   1.000
_cell.length_b   1.000
_cell.length_c   1.000
_cell.angle_alpha   90.00
_cell.angle_beta   90.00
_cell.angle_gamma   90.00
#
_symmetry.space_group_name_H-M   'P 1'
#
loop_
_entity.id
_entity.type
_entity.pdbx_description
1 polymer ?
#
loop_
_entity_poly.entity_id
_entity_poly.type
_entity_poly.pdbx_seq_one_letter_code
_entity_poly.pdbx_strand_id
1 'polypeptide(L)'
;MTPLRRIAVVGNSLPRRCGIATFTTDLQQAISTSRPTLEACIVAMTDHGQTYDYPKAVAFHIQDDKIEEYIRAADLLNAGRFDTVCLQHEFGIFGGEAGGHVLELLSRLTMPVVTTFH
;
A
#
# COMPACT_ATOMS: atom_id res chain seq x y z
N MET A 1 -17.63 -6.43 18.37
CA MET A 1 -16.62 -5.75 17.52
C MET A 1 -15.42 -6.68 17.34
N THR A 2 -15.08 -7.00 16.12
CA THR A 2 -13.87 -7.81 15.84
C THR A 2 -12.64 -6.92 15.92
N PRO A 3 -11.62 -7.28 16.69
CA PRO A 3 -10.40 -6.49 16.75
C PRO A 3 -9.65 -6.54 15.42
N LEU A 4 -8.98 -5.45 15.07
CA LEU A 4 -8.12 -5.40 13.90
C LEU A 4 -6.93 -6.35 14.09
N ARG A 5 -6.64 -7.15 13.07
CA ARG A 5 -5.54 -8.12 13.08
C ARG A 5 -4.51 -7.86 11.98
N ARG A 6 -4.95 -7.39 10.82
CA ARG A 6 -4.07 -7.20 9.66
C ARG A 6 -4.38 -5.88 8.97
N ILE A 7 -3.36 -5.07 8.79
CA ILE A 7 -3.43 -3.79 8.07
C ILE A 7 -2.40 -3.77 6.98
N ALA A 8 -2.78 -3.30 5.80
CA ALA A 8 -1.86 -3.01 4.71
C ALA A 8 -1.77 -1.52 4.49
N VAL A 9 -0.56 -0.99 4.42
CA VAL A 9 -0.29 0.41 4.09
C VAL A 9 0.17 0.46 2.65
N VAL A 10 -0.60 1.12 1.79
CA VAL A 10 -0.30 1.24 0.36
C VAL A 10 0.32 2.60 0.10
N GLY A 11 1.53 2.62 -0.44
CA GLY A 11 2.25 3.85 -0.76
C GLY A 11 3.66 3.56 -1.22
N ASN A 12 4.43 4.62 -1.46
CA ASN A 12 5.84 4.45 -1.73
C ASN A 12 6.54 3.98 -0.45
N SER A 13 7.59 3.19 -0.59
CA SER A 13 8.36 2.66 0.54
C SER A 13 9.84 2.92 0.35
N LEU A 14 10.57 3.03 1.45
CA LEU A 14 12.03 2.96 1.40
C LEU A 14 12.42 1.62 0.74
N PRO A 15 13.48 1.53 -0.05
CA PRO A 15 14.56 2.51 -0.19
C PRO A 15 14.31 3.64 -1.20
N ARG A 16 13.12 3.72 -1.79
CA ARG A 16 12.79 4.87 -2.66
C ARG A 16 12.88 6.16 -1.85
N ARG A 17 13.57 7.18 -2.41
CA ARG A 17 13.82 8.43 -1.72
C ARG A 17 12.76 9.48 -2.01
N CYS A 18 11.77 9.56 -1.16
CA CYS A 18 10.75 10.61 -1.20
C CYS A 18 10.04 10.68 0.17
N GLY A 19 9.34 11.77 0.42
CA GLY A 19 8.66 12.00 1.69
C GLY A 19 7.61 10.95 1.99
N ILE A 20 6.86 10.50 0.97
CA ILE A 20 5.83 9.47 1.13
C ILE A 20 6.46 8.13 1.53
N ALA A 21 7.62 7.78 0.94
CA ALA A 21 8.30 6.53 1.29
C ALA A 21 8.73 6.51 2.75
N THR A 22 9.25 7.62 3.24
CA THR A 22 9.60 7.77 4.66
C THR A 22 8.36 7.67 5.53
N PHE A 23 7.30 8.40 5.18
CA PHE A 23 6.05 8.39 5.95
C PHE A 23 5.44 6.99 6.01
N THR A 24 5.35 6.30 4.88
CA THR A 24 4.79 4.95 4.79
C THR A 24 5.57 3.97 5.68
N THR A 25 6.89 4.03 5.60
CA THR A 25 7.77 3.15 6.37
C THR A 25 7.63 3.44 7.86
N ASP A 26 7.63 4.71 8.24
CA ASP A 26 7.50 5.10 9.65
C ASP A 26 6.11 4.71 10.21
N LEU A 27 5.06 4.88 9.42
CA LEU A 27 3.71 4.50 9.84
C LEU A 27 3.61 3.00 10.09
N GLN A 28 4.14 2.18 9.17
CA GLN A 28 4.15 0.74 9.34
C GLN A 28 4.93 0.32 10.60
N GLN A 29 6.10 0.91 10.82
CA GLN A 29 6.91 0.62 12.00
C GLN A 29 6.21 1.04 13.29
N ALA A 30 5.57 2.21 13.31
CA ALA A 30 4.84 2.70 14.46
C ALA A 30 3.67 1.77 14.83
N ILE A 31 2.92 1.31 13.84
CA ILE A 31 1.83 0.37 14.05
C ILE A 31 2.36 -0.95 14.62
N SER A 32 3.41 -1.50 14.02
CA SER A 32 3.99 -2.76 14.48
C SER A 32 4.54 -2.68 15.89
N THR A 33 5.16 -1.56 16.24
CA THR A 33 5.73 -1.35 17.57
C THR A 33 4.64 -1.13 18.63
N SER A 34 3.62 -0.34 18.31
CA SER A 34 2.54 0.00 19.24
C SER A 34 1.56 -1.15 19.46
N ARG A 35 1.39 -2.00 18.46
CA ARG A 35 0.44 -3.12 18.47
C ARG A 35 1.11 -4.40 18.00
N PRO A 36 1.89 -5.09 18.87
CA PRO A 36 2.65 -6.27 18.42
C PRO A 36 1.80 -7.44 17.93
N THR A 37 0.53 -7.51 18.34
CA THR A 37 -0.40 -8.54 17.89
C THR A 37 -1.05 -8.22 16.55
N LEU A 38 -0.83 -7.02 16.02
CA LEU A 38 -1.40 -6.58 14.75
C LEU A 38 -0.33 -6.70 13.66
N GLU A 39 -0.64 -7.44 12.60
CA GLU A 39 0.23 -7.52 11.44
C GLU A 39 0.06 -6.27 10.57
N ALA A 40 1.14 -5.55 10.37
CA ALA A 40 1.16 -4.40 9.47
C ALA A 40 2.20 -4.63 8.39
N CYS A 41 1.76 -4.60 7.14
CA CYS A 41 2.67 -4.72 5.99
C CYS A 41 2.51 -3.51 5.06
N ILE A 42 3.45 -3.38 4.14
CA ILE A 42 3.44 -2.36 3.11
C ILE A 42 3.15 -3.03 1.76
N VAL A 43 2.29 -2.40 0.97
CA VAL A 43 2.19 -2.65 -0.46
C VAL A 43 2.84 -1.46 -1.13
N ALA A 44 4.01 -1.67 -1.70
CA ALA A 44 4.84 -0.57 -2.21
C ALA A 44 4.47 -0.21 -3.64
N MET A 45 4.29 1.09 -3.89
CA MET A 45 4.18 1.60 -5.25
C MET A 45 5.59 1.75 -5.82
N THR A 46 5.83 1.11 -6.96
CA THR A 46 7.11 1.17 -7.64
C THR A 46 6.97 2.00 -8.91
N ASP A 47 7.78 3.03 -9.04
CA ASP A 47 7.79 3.85 -10.24
C ASP A 47 8.32 3.03 -11.43
N HIS A 48 7.65 3.16 -12.57
CA HIS A 48 7.94 2.35 -13.76
C HIS A 48 9.41 2.52 -14.19
N GLY A 49 9.99 1.42 -14.63
CA GLY A 49 11.39 1.39 -15.03
C GLY A 49 12.37 1.25 -13.87
N GLN A 50 11.90 1.23 -12.63
CA GLN A 50 12.75 1.11 -11.45
C GLN A 50 12.61 -0.26 -10.79
N THR A 51 13.65 -0.63 -10.06
CA THR A 51 13.68 -1.85 -9.24
C THR A 51 14.27 -1.48 -7.89
N TYR A 52 13.60 -1.90 -6.82
CA TYR A 52 14.06 -1.63 -5.46
C TYR A 52 14.20 -2.93 -4.69
N ASP A 53 15.22 -3.00 -3.85
CA ASP A 53 15.39 -4.08 -2.88
C ASP A 53 14.60 -3.70 -1.63
N TYR A 54 13.32 -4.02 -1.63
CA TYR A 54 12.42 -3.63 -0.56
C TYR A 54 12.69 -4.37 0.74
N PRO A 55 12.49 -3.71 1.90
CA PRO A 55 12.61 -4.37 3.19
C PRO A 55 11.51 -5.41 3.40
N LYS A 56 11.72 -6.27 4.39
CA LYS A 56 10.84 -7.40 4.69
C LYS A 56 9.38 -6.98 4.97
N ALA A 57 9.16 -5.78 5.48
CA ALA A 57 7.82 -5.26 5.75
C ALA A 57 6.98 -5.10 4.48
N VAL A 58 7.61 -5.01 3.31
CA VAL A 58 6.90 -4.93 2.02
C VAL A 58 6.49 -6.34 1.60
N ALA A 59 5.19 -6.59 1.61
CA ALA A 59 4.65 -7.90 1.24
C ALA A 59 4.69 -8.12 -0.27
N PHE A 60 4.34 -7.10 -1.05
CA PHE A 60 4.43 -7.10 -2.50
C PHE A 60 4.40 -5.65 -2.99
N HIS A 61 4.61 -5.47 -4.30
CA HIS A 61 4.63 -4.13 -4.88
C HIS A 61 3.76 -4.05 -6.14
N ILE A 62 3.44 -2.82 -6.52
CA ILE A 62 2.65 -2.51 -7.71
C ILE A 62 3.50 -1.61 -8.60
N GLN A 63 3.75 -2.01 -9.85
CA GLN A 63 4.32 -1.12 -10.86
C GLN A 63 3.26 -0.08 -11.23
N ASP A 64 3.59 1.19 -11.12
CA ASP A 64 2.60 2.27 -11.21
C ASP A 64 1.90 2.37 -12.56
N ASP A 65 2.56 1.93 -13.63
CA ASP A 65 2.04 1.99 -15.01
C ASP A 65 1.34 0.72 -15.47
N LYS A 66 1.21 -0.31 -14.62
CA LYS A 66 0.61 -1.60 -14.99
C LYS A 66 -0.71 -1.83 -14.28
N ILE A 67 -1.80 -1.54 -14.95
CA ILE A 67 -3.15 -1.64 -14.38
C ILE A 67 -3.44 -3.05 -13.83
N GLU A 68 -2.94 -4.09 -14.49
CA GLU A 68 -3.12 -5.47 -14.06
C GLU A 68 -2.48 -5.74 -12.69
N GLU A 69 -1.47 -4.98 -12.30
CA GLU A 69 -0.86 -5.14 -10.98
C GLU A 69 -1.71 -4.52 -9.86
N TYR A 70 -2.48 -3.48 -10.17
CA TYR A 70 -3.48 -2.94 -9.23
C TYR A 70 -4.60 -3.96 -8.99
N ILE A 71 -5.03 -4.62 -10.03
CA ILE A 71 -6.07 -5.67 -9.95
C ILE A 71 -5.56 -6.84 -9.13
N ARG A 72 -4.34 -7.30 -9.42
CA ARG A 72 -3.69 -8.37 -8.66
C ARG A 72 -3.53 -8.02 -7.19
N ALA A 73 -3.14 -6.77 -6.90
CA ALA A 73 -2.99 -6.31 -5.52
C ALA A 73 -4.34 -6.39 -4.77
N ALA A 74 -5.44 -5.98 -5.39
CA ALA A 74 -6.75 -6.11 -4.79
C ALA A 74 -7.08 -7.57 -4.47
N ASP A 75 -6.80 -8.48 -5.41
CA ASP A 75 -7.04 -9.91 -5.20
C ASP A 75 -6.21 -10.45 -4.04
N LEU A 76 -4.95 -10.07 -3.95
CA LEU A 76 -4.06 -10.49 -2.86
C LEU A 76 -4.51 -9.95 -1.50
N LEU A 77 -4.95 -8.69 -1.45
CA LEU A 77 -5.42 -8.07 -0.22
C LEU A 77 -6.74 -8.70 0.25
N ASN A 78 -7.66 -8.96 -0.67
CA ASN A 78 -8.92 -9.61 -0.35
C ASN A 78 -8.69 -11.05 0.13
N ALA A 79 -7.85 -11.81 -0.56
CA ALA A 79 -7.53 -13.20 -0.19
C ALA A 79 -6.77 -13.26 1.14
N GLY A 80 -5.95 -12.26 1.44
CA GLY A 80 -5.17 -12.17 2.67
C GLY A 80 -5.97 -11.79 3.91
N ARG A 81 -7.25 -11.48 3.75
CA ARG A 81 -8.15 -11.10 4.84
C ARG A 81 -7.65 -9.93 5.67
N PHE A 82 -7.21 -8.88 4.96
CA PHE A 82 -6.84 -7.63 5.62
C PHE A 82 -8.08 -6.94 6.14
N ASP A 83 -7.99 -6.39 7.34
CA ASP A 83 -9.13 -5.71 7.98
C ASP A 83 -9.28 -4.29 7.51
N THR A 84 -8.18 -3.63 7.14
CA THR A 84 -8.16 -2.25 6.71
C THR A 84 -6.96 -2.01 5.79
N VAL A 85 -7.17 -1.17 4.79
CA VAL A 85 -6.10 -0.66 3.93
C VAL A 85 -5.94 0.84 4.20
N CYS A 86 -4.71 1.25 4.49
CA CYS A 86 -4.34 2.65 4.65
C CYS A 86 -3.66 3.12 3.37
N LEU A 87 -4.34 3.94 2.57
CA LEU A 87 -3.82 4.42 1.30
C LEU A 87 -3.15 5.78 1.50
N GLN A 88 -1.87 5.87 1.11
CA GLN A 88 -1.12 7.12 1.13
C GLN A 88 -1.20 7.72 -0.27
N HIS A 89 -2.03 8.75 -0.43
CA HIS A 89 -2.29 9.34 -1.73
C HIS A 89 -1.50 10.63 -1.93
N GLU A 90 -0.78 10.70 -3.04
CA GLU A 90 -0.15 11.91 -3.53
C GLU A 90 -0.22 11.93 -5.04
N PHE A 91 -0.29 13.12 -5.63
CA PHE A 91 -0.27 13.29 -7.07
C PHE A 91 1.02 12.67 -7.64
N GLY A 92 0.88 11.86 -8.67
CA GLY A 92 2.01 11.31 -9.41
C GLY A 92 2.55 9.96 -8.93
N ILE A 93 2.06 9.42 -7.82
CA ILE A 93 2.50 8.09 -7.40
C ILE A 93 1.66 6.95 -8.00
N PHE A 94 0.48 7.26 -8.53
CA PHE A 94 -0.37 6.29 -9.20
C PHE A 94 -0.40 6.58 -10.69
N GLY A 95 -0.34 5.52 -11.50
CA GLY A 95 -0.30 5.62 -12.95
C GLY A 95 -1.67 5.79 -13.58
N GLY A 96 -1.68 5.84 -14.92
CA GLY A 96 -2.88 6.04 -15.70
C GLY A 96 -3.25 7.51 -15.84
N GLU A 97 -4.31 7.78 -16.59
CA GLU A 97 -4.79 9.14 -16.79
C GLU A 97 -5.24 9.74 -15.46
N ALA A 98 -4.63 10.87 -15.09
CA ALA A 98 -4.89 11.56 -13.81
C ALA A 98 -4.74 10.64 -12.58
N GLY A 99 -3.88 9.62 -12.66
CA GLY A 99 -3.69 8.69 -11.56
C GLY A 99 -4.81 7.67 -11.41
N GLY A 100 -5.61 7.47 -12.45
CA GLY A 100 -6.85 6.68 -12.38
C GLY A 100 -6.68 5.20 -12.14
N HIS A 101 -5.49 4.64 -12.32
CA HIS A 101 -5.27 3.19 -12.09
C HIS A 101 -5.58 2.79 -10.64
N VAL A 102 -5.41 3.68 -9.67
CA VAL A 102 -5.72 3.38 -8.27
C VAL A 102 -7.21 3.05 -8.07
N LEU A 103 -8.07 3.54 -8.95
CA LEU A 103 -9.50 3.24 -8.88
C LEU A 103 -9.79 1.75 -9.11
N GLU A 104 -8.97 1.07 -9.93
CA GLU A 104 -9.10 -0.38 -10.11
C GLU A 104 -8.79 -1.14 -8.81
N LEU A 105 -7.82 -0.67 -8.06
CA LEU A 105 -7.54 -1.22 -6.73
C LEU A 105 -8.72 -0.96 -5.79
N LEU A 106 -9.12 0.31 -5.64
CA LEU A 106 -10.10 0.73 -4.65
C LEU A 106 -11.49 0.11 -4.89
N SER A 107 -11.92 0.02 -6.17
CA SER A 107 -13.23 -0.51 -6.51
C SER A 107 -13.37 -2.02 -6.22
N ARG A 108 -12.27 -2.74 -6.11
CA ARG A 108 -12.24 -4.19 -5.90
C ARG A 108 -12.04 -4.60 -4.46
N LEU A 109 -11.54 -3.70 -3.61
CA LEU A 109 -11.29 -4.01 -2.20
C LEU A 109 -12.60 -4.22 -1.43
N THR A 110 -12.62 -5.24 -0.59
CA THR A 110 -13.80 -5.62 0.19
C THR A 110 -13.74 -5.14 1.63
N MET A 111 -12.63 -4.52 2.04
CA MET A 111 -12.45 -3.98 3.39
C MET A 111 -12.44 -2.45 3.36
N PRO A 112 -12.63 -1.81 4.53
CA PRO A 112 -12.52 -0.35 4.63
C PRO A 112 -11.15 0.17 4.21
N VAL A 113 -11.16 1.34 3.55
CA VAL A 113 -9.95 2.04 3.13
C VAL A 113 -9.92 3.40 3.81
N VAL A 114 -8.81 3.68 4.50
CA VAL A 114 -8.54 5.01 5.06
C VAL A 114 -7.50 5.67 4.19
N THR A 115 -7.83 6.80 3.60
CA THR A 115 -6.92 7.52 2.70
C THR A 115 -6.35 8.75 3.39
N THR A 116 -5.03 8.88 3.34
CA THR A 116 -4.35 10.11 3.75
C THR A 116 -3.89 10.83 2.50
N PHE A 117 -4.31 12.08 2.34
CA PHE A 117 -3.89 12.93 1.22
C PHE A 117 -2.67 13.74 1.64
N HIS A 118 -1.63 13.64 0.85
CA HIS A 118 -0.37 14.34 1.07
C HIS A 118 -0.21 15.55 0.16
#